data_624dd708486399cbb8fb835d992cef21
#
_entry.id   624dd708486399cbb8fb835d992cef21
#
_cell.length_a   1.000
_cell.length_b   1.000
_cell.length_c   1.000
_cell.angle_alpha   90.00
_cell.angle_beta   90.00
_cell.angle_gamma   90.00
#
_symmetry.space_group_name_H-M   'P 1'
#
loop_
_entity.id
_entity.type
_entity.pdbx_description
1 polymer ?
#
loop_
_entity_poly.entity_id
_entity_poly.type
_entity_poly.pdbx_seq_one_letter_code
_entity_poly.pdbx_strand_id
1 'polypeptide(L)'
;MTVALDAPQQALVERLLGGDRAALARILTMIDRRPLEAPAIDAALGLHAAQAATIGITGAPGAGKSTLVGSMLKGAVLRGDRAAVLALDPVSPLTRGAVLGDRLRMEHTTADDRVFVRSMTADNGAGGLALATPFAIRALAAAGWPWILVETVGVGQSEFDIVEAAVTTVVVLNPGAGDEVQAVKAGLMEMADVFVLNKADRDGTQAARLDIERAVNHLPAGAWRPPIVETVASEDRGTDEVWAAIGAHRQHLVDTGTLALREQRLLKLALRGLLEARLNARVGALLGSDDFAAMLVRLQAGESDLRTAGDALLARLLSRS
;
A
#
# COMPACT_ATOMS: atom_id res chain seq x y z
N MET A 1 -21.37 -13.91 8.81
CA MET A 1 -21.82 -14.63 7.59
C MET A 1 -20.75 -14.45 6.54
N THR A 2 -20.20 -15.53 6.03
CA THR A 2 -19.26 -15.49 4.88
C THR A 2 -20.12 -15.19 3.66
N VAL A 3 -19.93 -14.01 3.04
CA VAL A 3 -20.63 -13.68 1.79
C VAL A 3 -19.97 -14.55 0.72
N ALA A 4 -20.70 -15.56 0.22
CA ALA A 4 -20.24 -16.35 -0.92
C ALA A 4 -20.34 -15.48 -2.19
N LEU A 5 -19.41 -15.69 -3.12
CA LEU A 5 -19.47 -15.03 -4.43
C LEU A 5 -20.71 -15.55 -5.21
N ASP A 6 -21.39 -14.65 -5.87
CA ASP A 6 -22.44 -15.01 -6.83
C ASP A 6 -21.84 -15.56 -8.15
N ALA A 7 -22.66 -16.15 -9.00
CA ALA A 7 -22.18 -16.74 -10.25
C ALA A 7 -21.46 -15.74 -11.19
N PRO A 8 -21.94 -14.48 -11.38
CA PRO A 8 -21.20 -13.45 -12.10
C PRO A 8 -19.84 -13.11 -11.51
N GLN A 9 -19.73 -13.07 -10.19
CA GLN A 9 -18.46 -12.80 -9.49
C GLN A 9 -17.48 -13.95 -9.64
N GLN A 10 -17.94 -15.19 -9.54
CA GLN A 10 -17.12 -16.38 -9.78
C GLN A 10 -16.58 -16.42 -11.22
N ALA A 11 -17.41 -16.14 -12.21
CA ALA A 11 -17.00 -16.04 -13.61
C ALA A 11 -15.94 -14.92 -13.83
N LEU A 12 -16.02 -13.81 -13.09
CA LEU A 12 -14.98 -12.76 -13.14
C LEU A 12 -13.64 -13.26 -12.57
N VAL A 13 -13.66 -14.03 -11.47
CA VAL A 13 -12.45 -14.61 -10.88
C VAL A 13 -11.79 -15.61 -11.86
N GLU A 14 -12.58 -16.49 -12.49
CA GLU A 14 -12.07 -17.45 -13.48
C GLU A 14 -11.42 -16.73 -14.67
N ARG A 15 -12.06 -15.68 -15.19
CA ARG A 15 -11.51 -14.86 -16.27
C ARG A 15 -10.22 -14.14 -15.85
N LEU A 16 -10.15 -13.63 -14.62
CA LEU A 16 -8.92 -13.02 -14.08
C LEU A 16 -7.78 -14.04 -14.08
N LEU A 17 -8.03 -15.25 -13.55
CA LEU A 17 -7.05 -16.34 -13.54
C LEU A 17 -6.62 -16.78 -14.96
N GLY A 18 -7.51 -16.61 -15.94
CA GLY A 18 -7.22 -16.77 -17.37
C GLY A 18 -6.48 -15.60 -18.02
N GLY A 19 -6.08 -14.57 -17.26
CA GLY A 19 -5.30 -13.42 -17.74
C GLY A 19 -6.13 -12.28 -18.33
N ASP A 20 -7.46 -12.28 -18.17
CA ASP A 20 -8.34 -11.20 -18.65
C ASP A 20 -8.16 -9.91 -17.84
N ARG A 21 -7.54 -8.91 -18.46
CA ARG A 21 -7.27 -7.59 -17.85
C ARG A 21 -8.55 -6.83 -17.51
N ALA A 22 -9.62 -7.00 -18.27
CA ALA A 22 -10.90 -6.33 -17.99
C ALA A 22 -11.57 -6.95 -16.75
N ALA A 23 -11.46 -8.27 -16.57
CA ALA A 23 -11.91 -8.95 -15.36
C ALA A 23 -11.08 -8.49 -14.14
N LEU A 24 -9.76 -8.40 -14.25
CA LEU A 24 -8.89 -7.85 -13.21
C LEU A 24 -9.32 -6.43 -12.81
N ALA A 25 -9.52 -5.53 -13.78
CA ALA A 25 -9.94 -4.15 -13.50
C ALA A 25 -11.29 -4.08 -12.78
N ARG A 26 -12.23 -4.97 -13.11
CA ARG A 26 -13.55 -5.06 -12.42
C ARG A 26 -13.41 -5.59 -11.00
N ILE A 27 -12.60 -6.63 -10.80
CA ILE A 27 -12.32 -7.19 -9.47
C ILE A 27 -11.66 -6.16 -8.57
N LEU A 28 -10.67 -5.42 -9.07
CA LEU A 28 -10.05 -4.33 -8.31
C LEU A 28 -11.06 -3.21 -7.97
N THR A 29 -12.02 -2.92 -8.87
CA THR A 29 -13.10 -1.98 -8.57
C THR A 29 -14.03 -2.49 -7.46
N MET A 30 -14.33 -3.79 -7.44
CA MET A 30 -15.13 -4.39 -6.38
C MET A 30 -14.41 -4.35 -5.04
N ILE A 31 -13.13 -4.70 -5.01
CA ILE A 31 -12.27 -4.65 -3.82
C ILE A 31 -12.20 -3.22 -3.26
N ASP A 32 -12.00 -2.22 -4.12
CA ASP A 32 -11.90 -0.81 -3.72
C ASP A 32 -13.22 -0.26 -3.16
N ARG A 33 -14.36 -0.57 -3.82
CA ARG A 33 -15.67 -0.04 -3.43
C ARG A 33 -16.34 -0.81 -2.30
N ARG A 34 -16.02 -2.10 -2.13
CA ARG A 34 -16.63 -3.02 -1.18
C ARG A 34 -15.60 -3.87 -0.46
N PRO A 35 -14.69 -3.24 0.29
CA PRO A 35 -13.54 -3.94 0.88
C PRO A 35 -13.94 -5.05 1.86
N LEU A 36 -15.14 -5.00 2.46
CA LEU A 36 -15.67 -6.09 3.30
C LEU A 36 -16.06 -7.35 2.51
N GLU A 37 -16.27 -7.25 1.20
CA GLU A 37 -16.53 -8.40 0.30
C GLU A 37 -15.21 -8.98 -0.26
N ALA A 38 -14.09 -8.23 -0.18
CA ALA A 38 -12.78 -8.65 -0.71
C ALA A 38 -12.28 -10.01 -0.20
N PRO A 39 -12.53 -10.43 1.07
CA PRO A 39 -12.14 -11.76 1.53
C PRO A 39 -12.79 -12.91 0.76
N ALA A 40 -14.01 -12.74 0.25
CA ALA A 40 -14.68 -13.77 -0.56
C ALA A 40 -13.99 -13.91 -1.94
N ILE A 41 -13.59 -12.78 -2.53
CA ILE A 41 -12.80 -12.76 -3.76
C ILE A 41 -11.44 -13.42 -3.51
N ASP A 42 -10.75 -13.05 -2.44
CA ASP A 42 -9.44 -13.61 -2.08
C ASP A 42 -9.49 -15.14 -1.86
N ALA A 43 -10.52 -15.63 -1.19
CA ALA A 43 -10.74 -17.06 -1.01
C ALA A 43 -10.90 -17.79 -2.36
N ALA A 44 -11.57 -17.17 -3.33
CA ALA A 44 -11.73 -17.74 -4.67
C ALA A 44 -10.45 -17.66 -5.52
N LEU A 45 -9.58 -16.67 -5.30
CA LEU A 45 -8.26 -16.59 -5.92
C LEU A 45 -7.31 -17.69 -5.40
N GLY A 46 -7.51 -18.18 -4.17
CA GLY A 46 -6.78 -19.27 -3.58
C GLY A 46 -5.26 -19.01 -3.48
N LEU A 47 -4.46 -20.07 -3.71
CA LEU A 47 -2.99 -20.03 -3.63
C LEU A 47 -2.32 -19.26 -4.78
N HIS A 48 -3.05 -18.92 -5.84
CA HIS A 48 -2.50 -18.16 -6.98
C HIS A 48 -2.02 -16.74 -6.56
N ALA A 49 -2.44 -16.24 -5.40
CA ALA A 49 -2.10 -14.93 -4.89
C ALA A 49 -0.71 -14.81 -4.20
N ALA A 50 0.15 -15.84 -4.25
CA ALA A 50 1.27 -15.95 -3.32
C ALA A 50 2.66 -15.54 -3.85
N GLN A 51 2.86 -15.15 -5.11
CA GLN A 51 4.20 -15.10 -5.71
C GLN A 51 4.62 -13.80 -6.41
N ALA A 52 4.08 -12.64 -6.04
CA ALA A 52 4.53 -11.38 -6.60
C ALA A 52 5.53 -10.66 -5.68
N ALA A 53 6.54 -10.03 -6.27
CA ALA A 53 7.41 -9.11 -5.55
C ALA A 53 6.71 -7.76 -5.40
N THR A 54 6.36 -7.40 -4.16
CA THR A 54 5.75 -6.10 -3.84
C THR A 54 6.82 -5.08 -3.48
N ILE A 55 6.77 -3.92 -4.13
CA ILE A 55 7.70 -2.81 -3.95
C ILE A 55 6.89 -1.60 -3.49
N GLY A 56 7.12 -1.16 -2.26
CA GLY A 56 6.53 0.06 -1.73
C GLY A 56 7.37 1.28 -2.12
N ILE A 57 6.74 2.32 -2.65
CA ILE A 57 7.41 3.56 -3.03
C ILE A 57 6.82 4.69 -2.21
N THR A 58 7.62 5.26 -1.31
CA THR A 58 7.25 6.33 -0.39
C THR A 58 8.27 7.46 -0.42
N GLY A 59 7.97 8.55 0.25
CA GLY A 59 8.80 9.75 0.33
C GLY A 59 7.96 11.02 0.22
N ALA A 60 8.55 12.15 0.53
CA ALA A 60 7.85 13.42 0.63
C ALA A 60 7.07 13.83 -0.64
N PRO A 61 6.03 14.66 -0.51
CA PRO A 61 5.36 15.26 -1.65
C PRO A 61 6.37 16.01 -2.53
N GLY A 62 6.27 15.80 -3.85
CA GLY A 62 7.19 16.46 -4.78
C GLY A 62 8.57 15.81 -4.93
N ALA A 63 8.91 14.75 -4.20
CA ALA A 63 10.18 14.01 -4.39
C ALA A 63 10.30 13.35 -5.78
N GLY A 64 9.19 13.18 -6.50
CA GLY A 64 9.16 12.64 -7.85
C GLY A 64 8.86 11.15 -7.90
N LYS A 65 8.11 10.63 -6.92
CA LYS A 65 7.71 9.22 -6.84
C LYS A 65 7.02 8.74 -8.12
N SER A 66 5.96 9.41 -8.55
CA SER A 66 5.19 9.02 -9.75
C SER A 66 6.03 9.08 -11.04
N THR A 67 6.97 10.03 -11.11
CA THR A 67 7.91 10.12 -12.24
C THR A 67 8.88 8.93 -12.21
N LEU A 68 9.40 8.57 -11.03
CA LEU A 68 10.25 7.40 -10.84
C LEU A 68 9.49 6.11 -11.17
N VAL A 69 8.25 5.95 -10.70
CA VAL A 69 7.40 4.80 -11.04
C VAL A 69 7.21 4.69 -12.56
N GLY A 70 6.91 5.78 -13.25
CA GLY A 70 6.80 5.81 -14.72
C GLY A 70 8.09 5.37 -15.41
N SER A 71 9.24 5.85 -14.96
CA SER A 71 10.56 5.46 -15.46
C SER A 71 10.86 3.97 -15.16
N MET A 72 10.54 3.50 -13.96
CA MET A 72 10.67 2.08 -13.59
C MET A 72 9.82 1.16 -14.46
N LEU A 73 8.58 1.56 -14.79
CA LEU A 73 7.72 0.81 -15.70
C LEU A 73 8.31 0.70 -17.11
N LYS A 74 8.86 1.79 -17.65
CA LYS A 74 9.58 1.77 -18.94
C LYS A 74 10.76 0.81 -18.88
N GLY A 75 11.58 0.87 -17.84
CA GLY A 75 12.70 -0.05 -17.64
C GLY A 75 12.25 -1.50 -17.56
N ALA A 76 11.14 -1.82 -16.88
CA ALA A 76 10.58 -3.17 -16.81
C ALA A 76 10.18 -3.66 -18.22
N VAL A 77 9.47 -2.82 -18.99
CA VAL A 77 9.07 -3.15 -20.37
C VAL A 77 10.28 -3.41 -21.27
N LEU A 78 11.34 -2.61 -21.17
CA LEU A 78 12.57 -2.80 -21.95
C LEU A 78 13.28 -4.12 -21.62
N ARG A 79 13.20 -4.59 -20.38
CA ARG A 79 13.74 -5.90 -19.98
C ARG A 79 12.81 -7.08 -20.32
N GLY A 80 11.62 -6.82 -20.87
CA GLY A 80 10.63 -7.85 -21.16
C GLY A 80 9.78 -8.26 -19.96
N ASP A 81 9.89 -7.55 -18.84
CA ASP A 81 9.16 -7.81 -17.62
C ASP A 81 7.72 -7.25 -17.65
N ARG A 82 6.85 -7.83 -16.83
CA ARG A 82 5.50 -7.31 -16.57
C ARG A 82 5.45 -6.66 -15.20
N ALA A 83 4.91 -5.45 -15.10
CA ALA A 83 4.77 -4.74 -13.85
C ALA A 83 3.40 -4.10 -13.69
N ALA A 84 2.84 -4.18 -12.48
CA ALA A 84 1.61 -3.49 -12.11
C ALA A 84 1.89 -2.38 -11.10
N VAL A 85 1.09 -1.32 -11.14
CA VAL A 85 1.13 -0.21 -10.18
C VAL A 85 -0.23 -0.07 -9.50
N LEU A 86 -0.19 0.00 -8.18
CA LEU A 86 -1.29 0.50 -7.35
C LEU A 86 -0.90 1.89 -6.83
N ALA A 87 -1.50 2.92 -7.37
CA ALA A 87 -1.36 4.28 -6.87
C ALA A 87 -2.45 4.52 -5.81
N LEU A 88 -2.03 4.78 -4.57
CA LEU A 88 -2.92 4.99 -3.43
C LEU A 88 -3.16 6.49 -3.26
N ASP A 89 -4.29 6.98 -3.78
CA ASP A 89 -4.66 8.39 -3.73
C ASP A 89 -5.54 8.70 -2.51
N PRO A 90 -5.40 9.90 -1.89
CA PRO A 90 -6.35 10.34 -0.90
C PRO A 90 -7.74 10.48 -1.54
N VAL A 91 -8.78 10.24 -0.74
CA VAL A 91 -10.15 10.42 -1.21
C VAL A 91 -10.42 11.87 -1.54
N SER A 92 -10.88 12.11 -2.74
CA SER A 92 -11.43 13.41 -3.12
C SER A 92 -12.69 13.70 -2.28
N PRO A 93 -12.73 14.79 -1.51
CA PRO A 93 -13.92 15.17 -0.75
C PRO A 93 -15.12 15.47 -1.66
N LEU A 94 -14.89 15.75 -2.95
CA LEU A 94 -15.94 16.08 -3.92
C LEU A 94 -16.51 14.85 -4.63
N THR A 95 -15.64 13.91 -5.05
CA THR A 95 -16.05 12.78 -5.88
C THR A 95 -16.14 11.46 -5.12
N ARG A 96 -15.63 11.40 -3.89
CA ARG A 96 -15.42 10.18 -3.09
C ARG A 96 -14.64 9.08 -3.84
N GLY A 97 -13.87 9.46 -4.85
CA GLY A 97 -12.99 8.59 -5.61
C GLY A 97 -11.54 9.09 -5.56
N ALA A 98 -10.60 8.29 -6.08
CA ALA A 98 -9.19 8.67 -6.18
C ALA A 98 -9.02 9.96 -7.00
N VAL A 99 -8.10 10.83 -6.57
CA VAL A 99 -7.77 12.06 -7.30
C VAL A 99 -6.95 11.68 -8.53
N LEU A 100 -7.52 11.86 -9.72
CA LEU A 100 -7.00 11.39 -11.03
C LEU A 100 -5.65 12.03 -11.49
N GLY A 101 -4.97 12.80 -10.65
CA GLY A 101 -3.80 13.58 -11.05
C GLY A 101 -2.60 12.75 -11.56
N ASP A 102 -2.38 11.54 -11.05
CA ASP A 102 -1.21 10.73 -11.40
C ASP A 102 -1.40 9.85 -12.64
N ARG A 103 -2.63 9.58 -13.03
CA ARG A 103 -2.94 8.78 -14.23
C ARG A 103 -2.44 9.42 -15.52
N LEU A 104 -2.52 10.77 -15.60
CA LEU A 104 -2.07 11.55 -16.77
C LEU A 104 -0.55 11.49 -16.98
N ARG A 105 0.23 11.28 -15.90
CA ARG A 105 1.70 11.20 -16.01
C ARG A 105 2.22 9.86 -16.53
N MET A 106 1.38 8.82 -16.49
CA MET A 106 1.73 7.45 -16.91
C MET A 106 1.08 7.05 -18.24
N GLU A 107 0.32 7.94 -18.89
CA GLU A 107 -0.49 7.61 -20.09
C GLU A 107 0.30 6.97 -21.23
N HIS A 108 1.54 7.40 -21.46
CA HIS A 108 2.37 6.84 -22.53
C HIS A 108 2.86 5.40 -22.26
N THR A 109 2.90 4.98 -21.00
CA THR A 109 3.38 3.64 -20.63
C THR A 109 2.22 2.64 -20.46
N THR A 110 1.00 3.12 -20.31
CA THR A 110 -0.20 2.28 -20.10
C THR A 110 -0.71 1.60 -21.37
N ALA A 111 -0.19 1.96 -22.54
CA ALA A 111 -0.54 1.32 -23.82
C ALA A 111 0.12 -0.06 -24.01
N ASP A 112 1.15 -0.40 -23.23
CA ASP A 112 1.84 -1.69 -23.30
C ASP A 112 1.12 -2.74 -22.43
N ASP A 113 0.85 -3.91 -23.00
CA ASP A 113 0.17 -5.01 -22.28
C ASP A 113 0.97 -5.57 -21.10
N ARG A 114 2.26 -5.26 -21.02
CA ARG A 114 3.15 -5.61 -19.90
C ARG A 114 3.04 -4.65 -18.73
N VAL A 115 2.23 -3.59 -18.85
CA VAL A 115 2.00 -2.61 -17.78
C VAL A 115 0.53 -2.57 -17.40
N PHE A 116 0.25 -2.54 -16.10
CA PHE A 116 -1.09 -2.34 -15.55
C PHE A 116 -1.04 -1.26 -14.47
N VAL A 117 -1.85 -0.23 -14.59
CA VAL A 117 -1.90 0.88 -13.62
C VAL A 117 -3.32 1.02 -13.07
N ARG A 118 -3.41 1.07 -11.74
CA ARG A 118 -4.68 1.26 -11.03
C ARG A 118 -4.53 2.26 -9.89
N SER A 119 -5.32 3.33 -9.92
CA SER A 119 -5.52 4.19 -8.76
C SER A 119 -6.60 3.59 -7.86
N MET A 120 -6.32 3.56 -6.56
CA MET A 120 -7.23 3.13 -5.51
C MET A 120 -7.31 4.21 -4.43
N THR A 121 -8.39 4.22 -3.68
CA THR A 121 -8.54 5.17 -2.58
C THR A 121 -7.72 4.71 -1.37
N ALA A 122 -6.81 5.56 -0.87
CA ALA A 122 -6.25 5.40 0.45
C ALA A 122 -7.37 5.68 1.47
N ASP A 123 -7.60 4.77 2.42
CA ASP A 123 -8.80 4.75 3.25
C ASP A 123 -9.05 6.01 4.09
N ASN A 124 -10.28 6.13 4.37
CA ASN A 124 -11.06 7.20 4.86
C ASN A 124 -11.56 6.92 6.27
N GLY A 125 -10.73 7.10 7.25
CA GLY A 125 -11.24 7.24 8.61
C GLY A 125 -10.79 6.20 9.63
N ALA A 126 -10.02 5.20 9.27
CA ALA A 126 -9.44 4.24 10.23
C ALA A 126 -7.91 4.36 10.40
N GLY A 127 -7.27 5.34 9.72
CA GLY A 127 -5.85 5.64 9.89
C GLY A 127 -4.94 4.52 9.40
N GLY A 128 -4.81 4.33 8.08
CA GLY A 128 -3.90 3.33 7.54
C GLY A 128 -4.07 3.08 6.04
N LEU A 129 -3.28 2.17 5.49
CA LEU A 129 -3.50 1.60 4.17
C LEU A 129 -4.90 1.01 4.10
N ALA A 130 -5.65 1.38 3.05
CA ALA A 130 -7.01 0.91 2.85
C ALA A 130 -7.07 -0.61 3.02
N LEU A 131 -8.09 -1.10 3.71
CA LEU A 131 -8.39 -2.53 3.81
C LEU A 131 -8.33 -3.22 2.43
N ALA A 132 -8.66 -2.49 1.36
CA ALA A 132 -8.63 -2.95 -0.01
C ALA A 132 -7.22 -3.28 -0.54
N THR A 133 -6.17 -2.57 -0.08
CA THR A 133 -4.80 -2.66 -0.66
C THR A 133 -4.21 -4.07 -0.61
N PRO A 134 -4.21 -4.80 0.53
CA PRO A 134 -3.68 -6.16 0.56
C PRO A 134 -4.41 -7.12 -0.40
N PHE A 135 -5.73 -7.00 -0.50
CA PHE A 135 -6.53 -7.83 -1.40
C PHE A 135 -6.30 -7.47 -2.87
N ALA A 136 -6.07 -6.19 -3.17
CA ALA A 136 -5.72 -5.75 -4.52
C ALA A 136 -4.34 -6.27 -4.96
N ILE A 137 -3.33 -6.24 -4.08
CA ILE A 137 -2.01 -6.83 -4.31
C ILE A 137 -2.17 -8.32 -4.62
N ARG A 138 -2.95 -9.06 -3.82
CA ARG A 138 -3.18 -10.49 -4.03
C ARG A 138 -3.92 -10.79 -5.33
N ALA A 139 -4.89 -9.96 -5.72
CA ALA A 139 -5.58 -10.08 -7.01
C ALA A 139 -4.64 -9.85 -8.20
N LEU A 140 -3.73 -8.88 -8.11
CA LEU A 140 -2.69 -8.66 -9.12
C LEU A 140 -1.72 -9.84 -9.21
N ALA A 141 -1.27 -10.36 -8.07
CA ALA A 141 -0.41 -11.54 -8.02
C ALA A 141 -1.08 -12.75 -8.66
N ALA A 142 -2.37 -13.02 -8.34
CA ALA A 142 -3.15 -14.09 -8.93
C ALA A 142 -3.34 -13.94 -10.45
N ALA A 143 -3.42 -12.70 -10.95
CA ALA A 143 -3.46 -12.39 -12.37
C ALA A 143 -2.08 -12.52 -13.08
N GLY A 144 -1.05 -12.98 -12.37
CA GLY A 144 0.28 -13.26 -12.91
C GLY A 144 1.16 -12.01 -13.11
N TRP A 145 0.98 -10.96 -12.30
CA TRP A 145 1.87 -9.81 -12.27
C TRP A 145 3.06 -10.07 -11.34
N PRO A 146 4.30 -10.26 -11.86
CA PRO A 146 5.45 -10.64 -11.04
C PRO A 146 5.98 -9.47 -10.19
N TRP A 147 5.83 -8.23 -10.68
CA TRP A 147 6.23 -7.01 -10.00
C TRP A 147 5.02 -6.14 -9.73
N ILE A 148 4.80 -5.79 -8.46
CA ILE A 148 3.69 -4.92 -8.03
C ILE A 148 4.29 -3.74 -7.27
N LEU A 149 4.23 -2.56 -7.88
CA LEU A 149 4.65 -1.31 -7.29
C LEU A 149 3.44 -0.69 -6.58
N VAL A 150 3.59 -0.34 -5.31
CA VAL A 150 2.57 0.35 -4.51
C VAL A 150 3.11 1.74 -4.19
N GLU A 151 2.48 2.78 -4.75
CA GLU A 151 2.88 4.16 -4.58
C GLU A 151 1.93 4.88 -3.63
N THR A 152 2.48 5.61 -2.64
CA THR A 152 1.72 6.50 -1.75
C THR A 152 1.83 7.96 -2.20
N VAL A 153 0.81 8.77 -1.84
CA VAL A 153 0.76 10.19 -2.23
C VAL A 153 1.68 11.09 -1.39
N GLY A 154 2.38 10.53 -0.40
CA GLY A 154 3.36 11.28 0.40
C GLY A 154 2.73 12.20 1.45
N VAL A 155 1.59 11.81 2.04
CA VAL A 155 0.97 12.57 3.15
C VAL A 155 0.48 11.62 4.26
N GLY A 156 1.08 11.74 5.44
CA GLY A 156 0.56 11.16 6.68
C GLY A 156 0.90 9.68 6.92
N GLN A 157 0.05 8.99 7.68
CA GLN A 157 0.26 7.64 8.20
C GLN A 157 0.46 6.58 7.11
N SER A 158 -0.09 6.78 5.92
CA SER A 158 0.06 5.86 4.78
C SER A 158 1.51 5.63 4.34
N GLU A 159 2.43 6.55 4.67
CA GLU A 159 3.87 6.36 4.41
C GLU A 159 4.48 5.25 5.25
N PHE A 160 4.00 5.05 6.48
CA PHE A 160 4.45 4.00 7.38
C PHE A 160 3.82 2.64 7.05
N ASP A 161 2.55 2.65 6.66
CA ASP A 161 1.81 1.42 6.38
C ASP A 161 2.27 0.70 5.11
N ILE A 162 2.90 1.43 4.17
CA ILE A 162 3.44 0.84 2.94
C ILE A 162 4.53 -0.20 3.23
N VAL A 163 5.29 -0.04 4.32
CA VAL A 163 6.32 -0.99 4.76
C VAL A 163 5.70 -2.35 5.11
N GLU A 164 4.49 -2.35 5.66
CA GLU A 164 3.77 -3.58 5.98
C GLU A 164 3.19 -4.26 4.73
N ALA A 165 2.90 -3.47 3.67
CA ALA A 165 2.35 -3.97 2.41
C ALA A 165 3.41 -4.43 1.41
N ALA A 166 4.68 -4.08 1.61
CA ALA A 166 5.75 -4.32 0.65
C ALA A 166 6.82 -5.29 1.16
N VAL A 167 7.41 -6.05 0.25
CA VAL A 167 8.60 -6.87 0.52
C VAL A 167 9.85 -6.00 0.50
N THR A 168 9.91 -5.02 -0.41
CA THR A 168 11.00 -4.03 -0.51
C THR A 168 10.42 -2.63 -0.47
N THR A 169 10.94 -1.77 0.40
CA THR A 169 10.54 -0.37 0.52
C THR A 169 11.60 0.55 -0.09
N VAL A 170 11.20 1.33 -1.08
CA VAL A 170 12.00 2.37 -1.73
C VAL A 170 11.58 3.72 -1.18
N VAL A 171 12.51 4.42 -0.52
CA VAL A 171 12.29 5.78 -0.02
C VAL A 171 12.90 6.77 -1.00
N VAL A 172 12.03 7.62 -1.58
CA VAL A 172 12.43 8.62 -2.57
C VAL A 172 12.63 9.97 -1.89
N LEU A 173 13.82 10.50 -2.07
CA LEU A 173 14.27 11.80 -1.52
C LEU A 173 14.72 12.71 -2.66
N ASN A 174 14.79 14.02 -2.41
CA ASN A 174 15.36 14.97 -3.37
C ASN A 174 16.37 15.91 -2.69
N PRO A 175 17.33 16.48 -3.44
CA PRO A 175 18.26 17.47 -2.90
C PRO A 175 17.53 18.75 -2.49
N GLY A 176 18.01 19.42 -1.43
CA GLY A 176 17.57 20.77 -1.06
C GLY A 176 16.37 20.86 -0.13
N ALA A 177 15.76 19.75 0.25
CA ALA A 177 14.67 19.73 1.23
C ALA A 177 15.23 19.52 2.64
N GLY A 178 15.72 20.58 3.27
CA GLY A 178 16.25 20.53 4.65
C GLY A 178 15.28 19.91 5.66
N ASP A 179 13.98 20.13 5.48
CA ASP A 179 12.92 19.52 6.28
C ASP A 179 12.69 18.03 5.93
N GLU A 180 12.97 17.61 4.70
CA GLU A 180 12.87 16.19 4.28
C GLU A 180 13.99 15.34 4.89
N VAL A 181 15.20 15.89 5.04
CA VAL A 181 16.30 15.26 5.80
C VAL A 181 15.91 15.12 7.29
N GLN A 182 15.08 16.01 7.82
CA GLN A 182 14.47 15.89 9.14
C GLN A 182 13.42 14.77 9.19
N ALA A 183 12.60 14.58 8.15
CA ALA A 183 11.65 13.47 8.02
C ALA A 183 12.39 12.12 7.87
N VAL A 184 13.55 12.11 7.22
CA VAL A 184 14.49 10.98 7.19
C VAL A 184 14.95 10.60 8.61
N LYS A 185 15.21 11.60 9.49
CA LYS A 185 15.50 11.38 10.91
C LYS A 185 14.31 10.90 11.71
N ALA A 186 13.08 11.10 11.25
CA ALA A 186 11.83 10.81 11.97
C ALA A 186 11.23 9.42 11.71
N GLY A 187 12.01 8.40 11.35
CA GLY A 187 11.56 7.01 11.22
C GLY A 187 11.56 6.45 9.80
N LEU A 188 11.58 7.27 8.73
CA LEU A 188 11.71 6.79 7.34
C LEU A 188 13.02 6.03 7.10
N MET A 189 14.08 6.36 7.87
CA MET A 189 15.39 5.67 7.80
C MET A 189 15.32 4.20 8.18
N GLU A 190 14.50 3.87 9.18
CA GLU A 190 14.37 2.49 9.67
C GLU A 190 13.52 1.62 8.73
N MET A 191 12.82 2.25 7.79
CA MET A 191 11.87 1.59 6.90
C MET A 191 12.45 1.34 5.50
N ALA A 192 13.50 2.07 5.11
CA ALA A 192 14.05 2.00 3.77
C ALA A 192 14.86 0.72 3.57
N ASP A 193 14.55 0.00 2.52
CA ASP A 193 15.40 -1.07 2.00
C ASP A 193 16.28 -0.56 0.85
N VAL A 194 15.86 0.51 0.17
CA VAL A 194 16.60 1.23 -0.86
C VAL A 194 16.32 2.72 -0.73
N PHE A 195 17.33 3.55 -0.77
CA PHE A 195 17.19 5.00 -0.91
C PHE A 195 17.36 5.41 -2.37
N VAL A 196 16.43 6.21 -2.86
CA VAL A 196 16.53 6.86 -4.16
C VAL A 196 16.66 8.36 -3.95
N LEU A 197 17.80 8.93 -4.29
CA LEU A 197 18.03 10.36 -4.33
C LEU A 197 17.69 10.85 -5.73
N ASN A 198 16.44 11.24 -5.92
CA ASN A 198 15.91 11.68 -7.21
C ASN A 198 16.22 13.15 -7.46
N LYS A 199 16.15 13.60 -8.72
CA LYS A 199 16.55 14.93 -9.16
C LYS A 199 18.03 15.21 -8.85
N ALA A 200 18.87 14.20 -9.03
CA ALA A 200 20.31 14.26 -8.73
C ALA A 200 21.10 15.21 -9.66
N ASP A 201 20.43 15.81 -10.65
CA ASP A 201 20.91 16.91 -11.47
C ASP A 201 20.90 18.27 -10.74
N ARG A 202 20.28 18.34 -9.57
CA ARG A 202 20.16 19.59 -8.80
C ARG A 202 21.32 19.79 -7.82
N ASP A 203 21.56 21.05 -7.50
CA ASP A 203 22.51 21.43 -6.44
C ASP A 203 22.10 20.82 -5.09
N GLY A 204 23.09 20.47 -4.27
CA GLY A 204 22.87 19.88 -2.95
C GLY A 204 22.81 18.35 -2.92
N THR A 205 22.90 17.67 -4.06
CA THR A 205 22.86 16.20 -4.16
C THR A 205 23.92 15.54 -3.28
N GLN A 206 25.16 16.03 -3.31
CA GLN A 206 26.26 15.48 -2.51
C GLN A 206 26.03 15.65 -1.00
N ALA A 207 25.50 16.79 -0.57
CA ALA A 207 25.16 17.02 0.83
C ALA A 207 24.07 16.07 1.31
N ALA A 208 22.97 15.95 0.53
CA ALA A 208 21.89 15.02 0.83
C ALA A 208 22.37 13.57 0.89
N ARG A 209 23.23 13.14 -0.05
CA ARG A 209 23.82 11.82 -0.05
C ARG A 209 24.62 11.54 1.23
N LEU A 210 25.49 12.47 1.64
CA LEU A 210 26.29 12.34 2.86
C LEU A 210 25.40 12.24 4.11
N ASP A 211 24.31 12.94 4.17
CA ASP A 211 23.38 12.87 5.30
C ASP A 211 22.69 11.49 5.38
N ILE A 212 22.29 10.92 4.23
CA ILE A 212 21.76 9.55 4.18
C ILE A 212 22.82 8.53 4.58
N GLU A 213 24.06 8.66 4.06
CA GLU A 213 25.19 7.77 4.38
C GLU A 213 25.50 7.77 5.89
N ARG A 214 25.49 8.94 6.52
CA ARG A 214 25.66 9.06 7.98
C ARG A 214 24.60 8.28 8.72
N ALA A 215 23.34 8.39 8.31
CA ALA A 215 22.25 7.70 8.97
C ALA A 215 22.31 6.17 8.74
N VAL A 216 22.61 5.72 7.52
CA VAL A 216 22.81 4.28 7.21
C VAL A 216 24.00 3.69 8.02
N ASN A 217 25.04 4.49 8.29
CA ASN A 217 26.19 4.05 9.08
C ASN A 217 25.87 3.83 10.57
N HIS A 218 24.76 4.38 11.08
CA HIS A 218 24.28 4.13 12.44
C HIS A 218 23.49 2.82 12.59
N LEU A 219 23.17 2.13 11.48
CA LEU A 219 22.49 0.84 11.56
C LEU A 219 23.35 -0.22 12.26
N PRO A 220 22.73 -1.16 13.00
CA PRO A 220 23.47 -2.23 13.69
C PRO A 220 24.36 -3.03 12.76
N ALA A 221 25.45 -3.57 13.30
CA ALA A 221 26.32 -4.49 12.56
C ALA A 221 25.53 -5.72 12.12
N GLY A 222 25.70 -6.13 10.85
CA GLY A 222 24.98 -7.28 10.26
C GLY A 222 23.57 -6.98 9.75
N ALA A 223 23.03 -5.78 9.98
CA ALA A 223 21.78 -5.35 9.34
C ALA A 223 21.98 -5.09 7.85
N TRP A 224 20.91 -5.25 7.08
CA TRP A 224 20.87 -4.79 5.70
C TRP A 224 21.26 -3.31 5.63
N ARG A 225 22.17 -2.97 4.73
CA ARG A 225 22.56 -1.57 4.50
C ARG A 225 21.92 -1.09 3.22
N PRO A 226 20.86 -0.25 3.31
CA PRO A 226 20.17 0.24 2.13
C PRO A 226 21.14 0.97 1.18
N PRO A 227 21.22 0.56 -0.09
CA PRO A 227 21.96 1.31 -1.10
C PRO A 227 21.30 2.65 -1.37
N ILE A 228 22.11 3.65 -1.75
CA ILE A 228 21.68 4.98 -2.15
C ILE A 228 21.88 5.09 -3.65
N VAL A 229 20.77 5.18 -4.40
CA VAL A 229 20.77 5.28 -5.86
C VAL A 229 20.41 6.69 -6.27
N GLU A 230 21.27 7.34 -7.04
CA GLU A 230 21.02 8.66 -7.63
C GLU A 230 20.23 8.51 -8.93
N THR A 231 19.14 9.28 -9.09
CA THR A 231 18.29 9.22 -10.27
C THR A 231 17.94 10.61 -10.79
N VAL A 232 17.73 10.71 -12.10
CA VAL A 232 16.99 11.79 -12.73
C VAL A 232 15.83 11.13 -13.48
N ALA A 233 14.76 10.84 -12.74
CA ALA A 233 13.66 10.03 -13.23
C ALA A 233 12.95 10.61 -14.46
N SER A 234 12.99 11.93 -14.66
CA SER A 234 12.48 12.60 -15.87
C SER A 234 13.27 12.28 -17.14
N GLU A 235 14.50 11.79 -16.98
CA GLU A 235 15.43 11.42 -18.07
C GLU A 235 15.65 9.90 -18.14
N ASP A 236 14.87 9.12 -17.40
CA ASP A 236 15.02 7.67 -17.23
C ASP A 236 16.43 7.24 -16.73
N ARG A 237 17.20 8.16 -16.10
CA ARG A 237 18.58 7.94 -15.65
C ARG A 237 18.60 7.38 -14.21
N GLY A 238 19.38 6.33 -13.97
CA GLY A 238 19.55 5.68 -12.66
C GLY A 238 18.47 4.64 -12.34
N THR A 239 17.52 4.42 -13.24
CA THR A 239 16.36 3.53 -12.98
C THR A 239 16.73 2.05 -13.00
N ASP A 240 17.70 1.66 -13.84
CA ASP A 240 18.19 0.28 -13.87
C ASP A 240 18.95 -0.07 -12.59
N GLU A 241 19.67 0.90 -12.01
CA GLU A 241 20.33 0.78 -10.72
C GLU A 241 19.32 0.62 -9.58
N VAL A 242 18.16 1.30 -9.65
CA VAL A 242 17.05 1.09 -8.69
C VAL A 242 16.53 -0.34 -8.77
N TRP A 243 16.30 -0.87 -9.98
CA TRP A 243 15.89 -2.27 -10.16
C TRP A 243 16.94 -3.26 -9.67
N ALA A 244 18.23 -2.99 -9.92
CA ALA A 244 19.33 -3.80 -9.42
C ALA A 244 19.37 -3.81 -7.89
N ALA A 245 19.19 -2.65 -7.25
CA ALA A 245 19.12 -2.51 -5.79
C ALA A 245 17.96 -3.28 -5.18
N ILE A 246 16.77 -3.22 -5.79
CA ILE A 246 15.59 -4.00 -5.38
C ILE A 246 15.86 -5.50 -5.50
N GLY A 247 16.48 -5.93 -6.61
CA GLY A 247 16.88 -7.31 -6.82
C GLY A 247 17.89 -7.81 -5.77
N ALA A 248 18.89 -6.99 -5.44
CA ALA A 248 19.89 -7.29 -4.42
C ALA A 248 19.26 -7.43 -3.02
N HIS A 249 18.33 -6.53 -2.66
CA HIS A 249 17.61 -6.63 -1.39
C HIS A 249 16.77 -7.92 -1.35
N ARG A 250 16.04 -8.24 -2.41
CA ARG A 250 15.25 -9.48 -2.46
C ARG A 250 16.13 -10.72 -2.32
N GLN A 251 17.29 -10.74 -3.00
CA GLN A 251 18.24 -11.84 -2.87
C GLN A 251 18.77 -11.96 -1.43
N HIS A 252 19.07 -10.84 -0.79
CA HIS A 252 19.49 -10.82 0.63
C HIS A 252 18.39 -11.45 1.53
N LEU A 253 17.10 -11.13 1.30
CA LEU A 253 16.00 -11.73 2.06
C LEU A 253 15.89 -13.25 1.85
N VAL A 254 16.19 -13.73 0.64
CA VAL A 254 16.25 -15.18 0.34
C VAL A 254 17.43 -15.81 1.09
N ASP A 255 18.63 -15.24 0.98
CA ASP A 255 19.87 -15.77 1.57
C ASP A 255 19.80 -15.81 3.09
N THR A 256 19.12 -14.85 3.71
CA THR A 256 18.93 -14.81 5.17
C THR A 256 17.67 -15.57 5.66
N GLY A 257 16.88 -16.15 4.75
CA GLY A 257 15.62 -16.83 5.08
C GLY A 257 14.52 -15.93 5.64
N THR A 258 14.63 -14.60 5.45
CA THR A 258 13.68 -13.62 6.00
C THR A 258 12.57 -13.21 5.01
N LEU A 259 12.63 -13.67 3.76
CA LEU A 259 11.61 -13.33 2.74
C LEU A 259 10.19 -13.71 3.20
N ALA A 260 10.01 -14.93 3.71
CA ALA A 260 8.69 -15.39 4.18
C ALA A 260 8.12 -14.52 5.31
N LEU A 261 8.99 -13.97 6.19
CA LEU A 261 8.56 -13.06 7.25
C LEU A 261 8.06 -11.72 6.68
N ARG A 262 8.69 -11.24 5.59
CA ARG A 262 8.24 -10.02 4.88
C ARG A 262 6.89 -10.26 4.19
N GLU A 263 6.71 -11.40 3.54
CA GLU A 263 5.45 -11.79 2.89
C GLU A 263 4.30 -11.96 3.91
N GLN A 264 4.59 -12.49 5.09
CA GLN A 264 3.60 -12.60 6.18
C GLN A 264 3.08 -11.25 6.67
N ARG A 265 3.83 -10.15 6.52
CA ARG A 265 3.36 -8.81 6.90
C ARG A 265 2.12 -8.39 6.12
N LEU A 266 2.08 -8.67 4.82
CA LEU A 266 0.91 -8.38 3.99
C LEU A 266 -0.34 -9.13 4.46
N LEU A 267 -0.20 -10.41 4.83
CA LEU A 267 -1.31 -11.21 5.37
C LEU A 267 -1.76 -10.69 6.73
N LYS A 268 -0.82 -10.32 7.60
CA LYS A 268 -1.11 -9.71 8.90
C LYS A 268 -1.86 -8.39 8.74
N LEU A 269 -1.43 -7.53 7.81
CA LEU A 269 -2.10 -6.28 7.48
C LEU A 269 -3.54 -6.53 7.00
N ALA A 270 -3.74 -7.49 6.09
CA ALA A 270 -5.06 -7.87 5.60
C ALA A 270 -5.99 -8.35 6.72
N LEU A 271 -5.49 -9.23 7.60
CA LEU A 271 -6.27 -9.76 8.72
C LEU A 271 -6.61 -8.67 9.75
N ARG A 272 -5.64 -7.80 10.10
CA ARG A 272 -5.86 -6.67 11.01
C ARG A 272 -6.94 -5.76 10.46
N GLY A 273 -6.78 -5.27 9.24
CA GLY A 273 -7.73 -4.38 8.60
C GLY A 273 -9.13 -4.98 8.48
N LEU A 274 -9.24 -6.28 8.18
CA LEU A 274 -10.52 -6.98 8.12
C LEU A 274 -11.21 -7.04 9.49
N LEU A 275 -10.45 -7.32 10.56
CA LEU A 275 -10.99 -7.35 11.93
C LEU A 275 -11.44 -5.96 12.37
N GLU A 276 -10.61 -4.95 12.15
CA GLU A 276 -10.94 -3.54 12.47
C GLU A 276 -12.19 -3.08 11.72
N ALA A 277 -12.29 -3.34 10.41
CA ALA A 277 -13.43 -2.94 9.61
C ALA A 277 -14.72 -3.66 10.04
N ARG A 278 -14.66 -4.95 10.40
CA ARG A 278 -15.82 -5.69 10.93
C ARG A 278 -16.24 -5.17 12.30
N LEU A 279 -15.28 -4.86 13.18
CA LEU A 279 -15.58 -4.27 14.49
C LEU A 279 -16.21 -2.88 14.32
N ASN A 280 -15.66 -2.03 13.47
CA ASN A 280 -16.20 -0.70 13.19
C ASN A 280 -17.62 -0.76 12.62
N ALA A 281 -17.91 -1.70 11.71
CA ALA A 281 -19.25 -1.91 11.19
C ALA A 281 -20.24 -2.32 12.29
N ARG A 282 -19.82 -3.19 13.23
CA ARG A 282 -20.66 -3.60 14.37
C ARG A 282 -20.88 -2.44 15.34
N VAL A 283 -19.84 -1.66 15.63
CA VAL A 283 -19.93 -0.45 16.46
C VAL A 283 -20.89 0.55 15.80
N GLY A 284 -20.76 0.81 14.49
CA GLY A 284 -21.66 1.69 13.76
C GLY A 284 -23.13 1.25 13.85
N ALA A 285 -23.39 -0.06 13.70
CA ALA A 285 -24.73 -0.60 13.87
C ALA A 285 -25.29 -0.45 15.30
N LEU A 286 -24.42 -0.62 16.31
CA LEU A 286 -24.79 -0.40 17.71
C LEU A 286 -25.11 1.07 17.99
N LEU A 287 -24.28 2.00 17.52
CA LEU A 287 -24.50 3.45 17.68
C LEU A 287 -25.78 3.95 17.01
N GLY A 288 -26.25 3.29 15.96
CA GLY A 288 -27.54 3.57 15.30
C GLY A 288 -28.74 2.82 15.91
N SER A 289 -28.57 2.09 17.00
CA SER A 289 -29.64 1.27 17.59
C SER A 289 -30.44 2.02 18.67
N ASP A 290 -31.68 1.57 18.89
CA ASP A 290 -32.54 2.06 19.97
C ASP A 290 -31.90 1.82 21.36
N ASP A 291 -31.12 0.75 21.51
CA ASP A 291 -30.40 0.44 22.75
C ASP A 291 -29.38 1.53 23.11
N PHE A 292 -28.68 2.06 22.10
CA PHE A 292 -27.74 3.16 22.30
C PHE A 292 -28.46 4.46 22.62
N ALA A 293 -29.56 4.76 21.91
CA ALA A 293 -30.40 5.93 22.18
C ALA A 293 -30.95 5.91 23.62
N ALA A 294 -31.48 4.76 24.08
CA ALA A 294 -31.95 4.58 25.44
C ALA A 294 -30.83 4.78 26.49
N MET A 295 -29.62 4.29 26.19
CA MET A 295 -28.46 4.49 27.08
C MET A 295 -28.07 5.96 27.18
N LEU A 296 -28.12 6.75 26.09
CA LEU A 296 -27.88 8.19 26.13
C LEU A 296 -28.87 8.92 27.04
N VAL A 297 -30.17 8.56 26.99
CA VAL A 297 -31.20 9.13 27.88
C VAL A 297 -30.89 8.85 29.34
N ARG A 298 -30.49 7.62 29.68
CA ARG A 298 -30.12 7.24 31.07
C ARG A 298 -28.87 7.97 31.54
N LEU A 299 -27.88 8.17 30.66
CA LEU A 299 -26.69 8.98 30.99
C LEU A 299 -27.05 10.44 31.27
N GLN A 300 -27.93 11.04 30.44
CA GLN A 300 -28.40 12.40 30.64
C GLN A 300 -29.22 12.58 31.90
N ALA A 301 -30.00 11.56 32.30
CA ALA A 301 -30.75 11.54 33.53
C ALA A 301 -29.89 11.26 34.82
N GLY A 302 -28.61 10.98 34.64
CA GLY A 302 -27.73 10.62 35.76
C GLY A 302 -27.97 9.21 36.34
N GLU A 303 -28.71 8.37 35.60
CA GLU A 303 -29.04 6.99 36.00
C GLU A 303 -27.91 5.99 35.72
N SER A 304 -26.88 6.41 34.99
CA SER A 304 -25.71 5.63 34.65
C SER A 304 -24.50 6.53 34.49
N ASP A 305 -23.29 6.00 34.58
CA ASP A 305 -22.04 6.66 34.25
C ASP A 305 -21.49 6.12 32.92
N LEU A 306 -20.54 6.86 32.32
CA LEU A 306 -19.96 6.51 31.02
C LEU A 306 -19.26 5.14 31.01
N ARG A 307 -18.62 4.74 32.09
CA ARG A 307 -17.94 3.46 32.19
C ARG A 307 -18.95 2.31 32.20
N THR A 308 -19.94 2.36 33.11
CA THR A 308 -21.01 1.35 33.21
C THR A 308 -21.78 1.22 31.89
N ALA A 309 -22.09 2.36 31.25
CA ALA A 309 -22.75 2.36 29.93
C ALA A 309 -21.87 1.74 28.85
N GLY A 310 -20.58 2.08 28.83
CA GLY A 310 -19.62 1.52 27.88
C GLY A 310 -19.45 0.01 28.03
N ASP A 311 -19.29 -0.48 29.24
CA ASP A 311 -19.18 -1.92 29.54
C ASP A 311 -20.44 -2.69 29.12
N ALA A 312 -21.63 -2.13 29.38
CA ALA A 312 -22.91 -2.73 28.95
C ALA A 312 -23.06 -2.79 27.45
N LEU A 313 -22.69 -1.73 26.72
CA LEU A 313 -22.74 -1.69 25.26
C LEU A 313 -21.70 -2.62 24.64
N LEU A 314 -20.49 -2.71 25.21
CA LEU A 314 -19.45 -3.64 24.78
C LEU A 314 -19.89 -5.11 24.97
N ALA A 315 -20.49 -5.45 26.09
CA ALA A 315 -21.04 -6.78 26.32
C ALA A 315 -22.08 -7.17 25.25
N ARG A 316 -22.95 -6.23 24.87
CA ARG A 316 -23.94 -6.44 23.78
C ARG A 316 -23.28 -6.61 22.41
N LEU A 317 -22.23 -5.84 22.14
CA LEU A 317 -21.44 -5.95 20.89
C LEU A 317 -20.85 -7.35 20.73
N LEU A 318 -20.35 -7.93 21.83
CA LEU A 318 -19.70 -9.24 21.86
C LEU A 318 -20.71 -10.41 21.87
N SER A 319 -21.89 -10.23 22.44
CA SER A 319 -22.92 -11.29 22.56
C SER A 319 -23.74 -11.51 21.28
N ARG A 320 -23.79 -10.55 20.37
CA ARG A 320 -24.48 -10.69 19.07
C ARG A 320 -23.53 -11.38 18.07
N SER A 321 -23.41 -12.69 18.15
CA SER A 321 -22.74 -13.56 17.16
C SER A 321 -23.63 -13.80 15.96
#